data_e8443eff34fb95f4852dc0dba6db8582
#
_entry.id   e8443eff34fb95f4852dc0dba6db8582
#
_cell.length_a   1.000
_cell.length_b   1.000
_cell.length_c   1.000
_cell.angle_alpha   90.00
_cell.angle_beta   90.00
_cell.angle_gamma   90.00
#
_symmetry.space_group_name_H-M   'P 1'
#
loop_
_entity.id
_entity.type
_entity.pdbx_description
1 polymer ?
#
loop_
_entity_poly.entity_id
_entity_poly.type
_entity_poly.pdbx_seq_one_letter_code
_entity_poly.pdbx_strand_id
1 'polypeptide(L)'
;GKIVKFKQFPNGLHAMNPNDKESHELTKNPCQFVNTAKENLTFLSPRRQKQAKRARELQEAMGATVDDLKAMIRMNLIKNNVVTTDDINLATKAYGPDVGAIKGKTTRGKPTPVTSNIVEIPDELLDVQQDSTVSMDGLEVNSLKFLSTISHDLYYRTAQYVSKSVASVYEVCVDELLAIYKRGGFNITEIHCDNEFRKVMDPLSARQDPPIKMNYAAAQEHVPRAERNNRVIQERVRAAYHRFPFTHLPRILVKYLVMES
;
A
#
# COMPACT_ATOMS: atom_id res chain seq x y z
N GLY A 1 26.96 -3.02 34.92
CA GLY A 1 25.63 -3.31 34.41
C GLY A 1 25.07 -4.56 35.10
N LYS A 2 23.84 -4.53 35.62
CA LYS A 2 23.19 -5.73 36.17
C LYS A 2 22.72 -6.62 35.01
N ILE A 3 23.05 -7.89 35.08
CA ILE A 3 22.69 -8.90 34.08
C ILE A 3 21.35 -9.52 34.52
N VAL A 4 20.33 -9.41 33.68
CA VAL A 4 19.05 -10.09 33.88
C VAL A 4 19.11 -11.47 33.23
N LYS A 5 18.90 -12.51 34.03
CA LYS A 5 18.90 -13.90 33.56
C LYS A 5 17.47 -14.37 33.38
N PHE A 6 17.13 -14.75 32.14
CA PHE A 6 15.88 -15.43 31.83
C PHE A 6 16.10 -16.93 31.85
N LYS A 7 15.24 -17.68 32.55
CA LYS A 7 15.28 -19.14 32.50
C LYS A 7 14.56 -19.65 31.30
N GLN A 8 15.18 -20.53 30.52
CA GLN A 8 14.54 -21.21 29.41
C GLN A 8 13.72 -22.38 29.93
N PHE A 9 12.47 -22.45 29.51
CA PHE A 9 11.57 -23.57 29.75
C PHE A 9 11.75 -24.68 28.72
N PRO A 10 11.31 -25.93 29.01
CA PRO A 10 11.42 -27.04 28.05
C PRO A 10 10.69 -26.79 26.71
N ASN A 11 9.75 -25.87 26.66
CA ASN A 11 9.04 -25.45 25.46
C ASN A 11 9.78 -24.37 24.63
N GLY A 12 11.03 -24.06 25.01
CA GLY A 12 11.84 -23.07 24.31
C GLY A 12 11.57 -21.61 24.67
N LEU A 13 10.56 -21.32 25.48
CA LEU A 13 10.27 -19.96 25.95
C LEU A 13 11.18 -19.53 27.07
N HIS A 14 11.55 -18.25 27.07
CA HIS A 14 12.32 -17.65 28.17
C HIS A 14 11.39 -16.84 29.06
N ALA A 15 11.41 -17.06 30.35
CA ALA A 15 10.62 -16.29 31.30
C ALA A 15 11.43 -15.91 32.55
N MET A 16 11.01 -14.84 33.18
CA MET A 16 11.50 -14.34 34.45
C MET A 16 10.41 -14.54 35.51
N ASN A 17 10.76 -15.12 36.64
CA ASN A 17 9.86 -15.23 37.77
C ASN A 17 9.86 -13.90 38.54
N PRO A 18 8.74 -13.15 38.58
CA PRO A 18 8.68 -11.88 39.26
C PRO A 18 8.78 -11.97 40.78
N ASN A 19 8.69 -13.19 41.34
CA ASN A 19 8.80 -13.44 42.78
C ASN A 19 10.21 -13.83 43.23
N ASP A 20 11.19 -13.96 42.30
CA ASP A 20 12.57 -14.15 42.66
C ASP A 20 13.15 -12.87 43.26
N LYS A 21 13.86 -12.99 44.39
CA LYS A 21 14.45 -11.83 45.06
C LYS A 21 15.39 -11.01 44.19
N GLU A 22 16.05 -11.62 43.20
CA GLU A 22 16.85 -10.95 42.18
C GLU A 22 16.00 -10.14 41.21
N SER A 23 14.73 -10.53 40.95
CA SER A 23 13.83 -9.83 40.06
C SER A 23 13.14 -8.61 40.74
N HIS A 24 13.01 -8.63 42.07
CA HIS A 24 12.44 -7.53 42.85
C HIS A 24 13.24 -6.23 42.82
N GLU A 25 14.57 -6.31 42.66
CA GLU A 25 15.41 -5.11 42.49
C GLU A 25 15.26 -4.46 41.11
N LEU A 26 14.86 -5.23 40.09
CA LEU A 26 14.63 -4.74 38.72
C LEU A 26 13.29 -4.05 38.56
N THR A 27 12.27 -4.45 39.37
CA THR A 27 10.95 -3.79 39.36
C THR A 27 10.96 -2.42 40.03
N LYS A 28 12.03 -2.06 40.75
CA LYS A 28 12.20 -0.72 41.35
C LYS A 28 12.72 0.33 40.35
N ASN A 29 13.17 -0.08 39.17
CA ASN A 29 13.56 0.84 38.11
C ASN A 29 12.42 0.98 37.08
N PRO A 30 11.66 2.09 37.07
CA PRO A 30 10.52 2.28 36.15
C PRO A 30 10.94 2.47 34.69
N CYS A 31 12.25 2.31 34.37
CA CYS A 31 12.80 2.59 33.04
C CYS A 31 12.56 1.51 31.98
N GLN A 32 11.78 0.45 32.27
CA GLN A 32 11.52 -0.64 31.32
C GLN A 32 10.07 -0.69 30.80
N PHE A 33 9.21 0.22 31.21
CA PHE A 33 7.86 0.30 30.67
C PHE A 33 7.85 1.21 29.45
N VAL A 34 7.42 0.66 28.34
CA VAL A 34 7.13 1.46 27.15
C VAL A 34 5.98 2.42 27.52
N ASN A 35 6.22 3.72 27.42
CA ASN A 35 5.19 4.71 27.71
C ASN A 35 3.97 4.48 26.79
N THR A 36 2.78 4.65 27.35
CA THR A 36 1.56 4.63 26.56
C THR A 36 1.49 5.85 25.64
N ALA A 37 0.72 5.75 24.56
CA ALA A 37 0.51 6.89 23.66
C ALA A 37 -0.01 8.14 24.41
N LYS A 38 -0.83 7.94 25.45
CA LYS A 38 -1.35 9.01 26.30
C LYS A 38 -0.23 9.71 27.07
N GLU A 39 0.69 8.96 27.67
CA GLU A 39 1.86 9.50 28.37
C GLU A 39 2.80 10.22 27.41
N ASN A 40 3.07 9.64 26.24
CA ASN A 40 3.89 10.30 25.21
C ASN A 40 3.31 11.66 24.83
N LEU A 41 1.99 11.77 24.72
CA LEU A 41 1.32 13.04 24.38
C LEU A 41 1.46 14.09 25.49
N THR A 42 1.52 13.72 26.77
CA THR A 42 1.69 14.69 27.87
C THR A 42 3.01 15.45 27.80
N PHE A 43 4.05 14.86 27.18
CA PHE A 43 5.34 15.54 26.97
C PHE A 43 5.34 16.53 25.79
N LEU A 44 4.23 16.60 25.03
CA LEU A 44 4.12 17.46 23.86
C LEU A 44 3.24 18.68 24.17
N SER A 45 3.62 19.84 23.63
CA SER A 45 2.78 21.03 23.68
C SER A 45 1.45 20.80 22.95
N PRO A 46 0.36 21.50 23.31
CA PRO A 46 -0.94 21.33 22.66
C PRO A 46 -0.91 21.50 21.14
N ARG A 47 -0.05 22.39 20.65
CA ARG A 47 0.18 22.58 19.20
C ARG A 47 0.78 21.31 18.56
N ARG A 48 1.82 20.75 19.19
CA ARG A 48 2.48 19.53 18.70
C ARG A 48 1.58 18.31 18.78
N GLN A 49 0.74 18.22 19.81
CA GLN A 49 -0.28 17.16 19.90
C GLN A 49 -1.25 17.21 18.71
N LYS A 50 -1.73 18.41 18.32
CA LYS A 50 -2.59 18.59 17.15
C LYS A 50 -1.88 18.23 15.84
N GLN A 51 -0.61 18.57 15.70
CA GLN A 51 0.20 18.21 14.52
C GLN A 51 0.39 16.69 14.43
N ALA A 52 0.78 16.04 15.52
CA ALA A 52 0.92 14.58 15.57
C ALA A 52 -0.40 13.87 15.26
N LYS A 53 -1.52 14.35 15.79
CA LYS A 53 -2.85 13.79 15.53
C LYS A 53 -3.21 13.89 14.03
N ARG A 54 -3.05 15.06 13.41
CA ARG A 54 -3.31 15.25 11.97
C ARG A 54 -2.43 14.34 11.10
N ALA A 55 -1.16 14.20 11.45
CA ALA A 55 -0.26 13.32 10.71
C ALA A 55 -0.67 11.85 10.83
N ARG A 56 -1.15 11.40 12.00
CA ARG A 56 -1.68 10.06 12.21
C ARG A 56 -2.97 9.84 11.41
N GLU A 57 -3.91 10.77 11.47
CA GLU A 57 -5.17 10.72 10.72
C GLU A 57 -4.91 10.64 9.20
N LEU A 58 -3.95 11.43 8.69
CA LEU A 58 -3.54 11.36 7.30
C LEU A 58 -2.94 9.99 6.94
N GLN A 59 -2.04 9.46 7.79
CA GLN A 59 -1.44 8.15 7.61
C GLN A 59 -2.49 7.04 7.55
N GLU A 60 -3.45 7.07 8.45
CA GLU A 60 -4.54 6.10 8.52
C GLU A 60 -5.48 6.20 7.30
N ALA A 61 -5.81 7.42 6.87
CA ALA A 61 -6.62 7.63 5.67
C ALA A 61 -5.94 7.10 4.41
N MET A 62 -4.63 7.32 4.28
CA MET A 62 -3.85 6.88 3.11
C MET A 62 -3.49 5.38 3.16
N GLY A 63 -3.57 4.73 4.32
CA GLY A 63 -3.11 3.35 4.51
C GLY A 63 -1.61 3.15 4.23
N ALA A 64 -0.85 4.25 4.18
CA ALA A 64 0.53 4.26 3.76
C ALA A 64 1.49 3.94 4.92
N THR A 65 2.67 3.39 4.60
CA THR A 65 3.76 3.31 5.57
C THR A 65 4.31 4.70 5.89
N VAL A 66 5.07 4.80 6.98
CA VAL A 66 5.72 6.06 7.37
C VAL A 66 6.62 6.57 6.23
N ASP A 67 7.37 5.68 5.59
CA ASP A 67 8.32 6.06 4.54
C ASP A 67 7.61 6.44 3.24
N ASP A 68 6.57 5.68 2.85
CA ASP A 68 5.76 6.01 1.67
C ASP A 68 5.06 7.37 1.85
N LEU A 69 4.48 7.63 3.04
CA LEU A 69 3.82 8.89 3.31
C LEU A 69 4.81 10.07 3.28
N LYS A 70 6.03 9.89 3.82
CA LYS A 70 7.09 10.91 3.72
C LYS A 70 7.50 11.17 2.28
N ALA A 71 7.60 10.12 1.47
CA ALA A 71 7.90 10.25 0.05
C ALA A 71 6.80 11.03 -0.68
N MET A 72 5.52 10.69 -0.45
CA MET A 72 4.38 11.41 -1.03
C MET A 72 4.38 12.90 -0.67
N ILE A 73 4.73 13.24 0.60
CA ILE A 73 4.79 14.64 1.03
C ILE A 73 5.96 15.36 0.36
N ARG A 74 7.15 14.75 0.28
CA ARG A 74 8.32 15.35 -0.38
C ARG A 74 8.07 15.62 -1.86
N MET A 75 7.35 14.71 -2.54
CA MET A 75 6.96 14.85 -3.94
C MET A 75 5.72 15.74 -4.14
N ASN A 76 5.17 16.30 -3.06
CA ASN A 76 3.99 17.18 -3.10
C ASN A 76 2.76 16.54 -3.79
N LEU A 77 2.56 15.23 -3.61
CA LEU A 77 1.48 14.47 -4.27
C LEU A 77 0.10 14.66 -3.61
N ILE A 78 0.04 15.31 -2.45
CA ILE A 78 -1.19 15.48 -1.68
C ILE A 78 -1.63 16.95 -1.75
N LYS A 79 -2.72 17.22 -2.47
CA LYS A 79 -3.25 18.57 -2.62
C LYS A 79 -3.70 19.14 -1.28
N ASN A 80 -3.38 20.43 -1.02
CA ASN A 80 -3.73 21.17 0.20
C ASN A 80 -3.23 20.51 1.50
N ASN A 81 -2.13 19.76 1.43
CA ASN A 81 -1.54 19.11 2.59
C ASN A 81 -0.84 20.13 3.49
N VAL A 82 -1.16 20.10 4.79
CA VAL A 82 -0.52 20.91 5.84
C VAL A 82 0.42 20.10 6.75
N VAL A 83 0.51 18.78 6.51
CA VAL A 83 1.34 17.86 7.30
C VAL A 83 2.75 17.84 6.72
N THR A 84 3.75 17.94 7.60
CA THR A 84 5.17 17.88 7.24
C THR A 84 5.76 16.51 7.58
N THR A 85 6.95 16.22 7.06
CA THR A 85 7.70 15.01 7.41
C THR A 85 8.04 14.93 8.90
N ASP A 86 8.21 16.10 9.55
CA ASP A 86 8.49 16.19 10.98
C ASP A 86 7.26 15.86 11.81
N ASP A 87 6.05 16.23 11.34
CA ASP A 87 4.80 15.85 11.98
C ASP A 87 4.57 14.34 11.94
N ILE A 88 4.99 13.68 10.86
CA ILE A 88 4.95 12.22 10.74
C ILE A 88 5.91 11.56 11.75
N ASN A 89 7.14 12.08 11.87
CA ASN A 89 8.10 11.60 12.86
C ASN A 89 7.54 11.77 14.28
N LEU A 90 6.92 12.92 14.53
CA LEU A 90 6.29 13.22 15.81
C LEU A 90 5.12 12.28 16.10
N ALA A 91 4.28 12.01 15.11
CA ALA A 91 3.17 11.05 15.22
C ALA A 91 3.68 9.64 15.54
N THR A 92 4.74 9.19 14.86
CA THR A 92 5.36 7.90 15.12
C THR A 92 5.93 7.78 16.53
N LYS A 93 6.56 8.86 17.06
CA LYS A 93 7.06 8.91 18.43
C LYS A 93 5.92 8.89 19.46
N ALA A 94 4.82 9.61 19.20
CA ALA A 94 3.70 9.73 20.12
C ALA A 94 2.81 8.49 20.16
N TYR A 95 2.43 7.97 19.00
CA TYR A 95 1.45 6.89 18.86
C TYR A 95 2.08 5.51 18.57
N GLY A 96 3.40 5.46 18.32
CA GLY A 96 4.05 4.26 17.84
C GLY A 96 3.74 3.95 16.35
N PRO A 97 4.14 2.77 15.87
CA PRO A 97 3.83 2.33 14.50
C PRO A 97 2.33 2.13 14.29
N ASP A 98 1.87 2.29 13.05
CA ASP A 98 0.48 1.99 12.70
C ASP A 98 0.24 0.47 12.66
N VAL A 99 -0.53 0.00 13.62
CA VAL A 99 -0.85 -1.43 13.78
C VAL A 99 -1.62 -1.97 12.58
N GLY A 100 -2.49 -1.16 11.96
CA GLY A 100 -3.24 -1.54 10.76
C GLY A 100 -2.30 -1.81 9.58
N ALA A 101 -1.35 -0.90 9.33
CA ALA A 101 -0.36 -1.07 8.28
C ALA A 101 0.58 -2.27 8.53
N ILE A 102 1.01 -2.46 9.80
CA ILE A 102 1.83 -3.63 10.17
C ILE A 102 1.07 -4.93 9.90
N LYS A 103 -0.17 -5.05 10.39
CA LYS A 103 -1.00 -6.23 10.16
C LYS A 103 -1.28 -6.47 8.67
N GLY A 104 -1.46 -5.40 7.89
CA GLY A 104 -1.63 -5.48 6.44
C GLY A 104 -0.41 -6.07 5.72
N LYS A 105 0.79 -5.82 6.24
CA LYS A 105 2.07 -6.28 5.67
C LYS A 105 2.55 -7.66 6.18
N THR A 106 1.78 -8.38 6.96
CA THR A 106 2.17 -9.69 7.52
C THR A 106 2.24 -10.83 6.48
N THR A 107 2.66 -10.55 5.27
CA THR A 107 2.97 -11.57 4.26
C THR A 107 4.46 -11.88 4.27
N ARG A 108 4.83 -13.15 4.05
CA ARG A 108 6.23 -13.58 3.95
C ARG A 108 6.94 -12.76 2.88
N GLY A 109 7.92 -11.94 3.30
CA GLY A 109 8.71 -11.15 2.37
C GLY A 109 9.50 -12.05 1.42
N LYS A 110 9.46 -11.75 0.12
CA LYS A 110 10.46 -12.30 -0.82
C LYS A 110 11.81 -11.64 -0.48
N PRO A 111 12.94 -12.32 -0.70
CA PRO A 111 14.26 -11.70 -0.53
C PRO A 111 14.33 -10.43 -1.39
N THR A 112 14.98 -9.42 -0.85
CA THR A 112 15.12 -8.12 -1.52
C THR A 112 15.81 -8.32 -2.87
N PRO A 113 15.18 -7.95 -4.00
CA PRO A 113 15.87 -7.99 -5.28
C PRO A 113 17.05 -7.01 -5.27
N VAL A 114 18.08 -7.31 -6.04
CA VAL A 114 19.22 -6.42 -6.23
C VAL A 114 18.70 -5.06 -6.68
N THR A 115 19.04 -4.01 -5.93
CA THR A 115 18.66 -2.64 -6.26
C THR A 115 19.25 -2.26 -7.62
N SER A 116 18.39 -2.11 -8.62
CA SER A 116 18.79 -1.39 -9.83
C SER A 116 18.89 0.10 -9.47
N ASN A 117 19.97 0.76 -9.87
CA ASN A 117 20.09 2.20 -9.71
C ASN A 117 18.94 2.86 -10.48
N ILE A 118 18.05 3.51 -9.72
CA ILE A 118 17.01 4.34 -10.31
C ILE A 118 17.70 5.64 -10.72
N VAL A 119 17.84 5.83 -12.02
CA VAL A 119 18.25 7.12 -12.58
C VAL A 119 17.03 8.03 -12.52
N GLU A 120 17.11 9.12 -11.78
CA GLU A 120 16.06 10.15 -11.79
C GLU A 120 15.90 10.68 -13.22
N ILE A 121 14.68 10.62 -13.73
CA ILE A 121 14.36 11.20 -15.04
C ILE A 121 14.33 12.72 -14.86
N PRO A 122 15.07 13.51 -15.66
CA PRO A 122 15.01 14.97 -15.60
C PRO A 122 13.56 15.47 -15.77
N ASP A 123 13.17 16.48 -14.98
CA ASP A 123 11.82 17.06 -15.01
C ASP A 123 11.38 17.50 -16.42
N GLU A 124 12.33 17.91 -17.26
CA GLU A 124 12.11 18.30 -18.65
C GLU A 124 11.63 17.15 -19.54
N LEU A 125 11.91 15.89 -19.18
CA LEU A 125 11.40 14.71 -19.89
C LEU A 125 10.00 14.31 -19.41
N LEU A 126 9.61 14.69 -18.22
CA LEU A 126 8.28 14.39 -17.66
C LEU A 126 7.18 15.22 -18.34
N ASP A 127 7.50 16.44 -18.77
CA ASP A 127 6.56 17.33 -19.45
C ASP A 127 6.24 16.90 -20.88
N VAL A 128 7.04 16.01 -21.46
CA VAL A 128 6.89 15.56 -22.86
C VAL A 128 6.18 14.20 -22.98
N GLN A 129 6.00 13.47 -21.86
CA GLN A 129 5.48 12.11 -21.89
C GLN A 129 3.95 12.07 -21.85
N GLN A 130 3.32 12.23 -23.01
CA GLN A 130 1.87 12.01 -23.15
C GLN A 130 1.50 10.52 -23.32
N ASP A 131 2.44 9.70 -23.74
CA ASP A 131 2.24 8.29 -24.03
C ASP A 131 2.61 7.44 -22.82
N SER A 132 1.73 6.51 -22.45
CA SER A 132 1.89 5.69 -21.26
C SER A 132 1.73 4.20 -21.56
N THR A 133 2.59 3.40 -20.95
CA THR A 133 2.48 1.93 -20.94
C THR A 133 1.76 1.51 -19.65
N VAL A 134 0.81 0.59 -19.76
CA VAL A 134 0.02 0.09 -18.63
C VAL A 134 0.18 -1.42 -18.49
N SER A 135 0.43 -1.90 -17.28
CA SER A 135 0.31 -3.32 -16.93
C SER A 135 -1.04 -3.56 -16.28
N MET A 136 -1.72 -4.63 -16.70
CA MET A 136 -2.99 -5.02 -16.11
C MET A 136 -3.02 -6.51 -15.74
N ASP A 137 -3.81 -6.83 -14.71
CA ASP A 137 -3.97 -8.20 -14.22
C ASP A 137 -5.29 -8.35 -13.46
N GLY A 138 -5.73 -9.61 -13.29
CA GLY A 138 -6.84 -9.97 -12.44
C GLY A 138 -6.47 -9.92 -10.96
N LEU A 139 -7.34 -9.35 -10.14
CA LEU A 139 -7.20 -9.32 -8.70
C LEU A 139 -8.45 -9.91 -8.05
N GLU A 140 -8.27 -10.81 -7.09
CA GLU A 140 -9.39 -11.33 -6.29
C GLU A 140 -9.21 -10.96 -4.81
N VAL A 141 -10.28 -10.42 -4.22
CA VAL A 141 -10.37 -10.10 -2.79
C VAL A 141 -11.73 -10.54 -2.26
N ASN A 142 -11.75 -11.44 -1.30
CA ASN A 142 -12.98 -12.00 -0.69
C ASN A 142 -14.01 -12.49 -1.74
N SER A 143 -13.53 -13.23 -2.73
CA SER A 143 -14.36 -13.74 -3.85
C SER A 143 -15.03 -12.66 -4.70
N LEU A 144 -14.52 -11.43 -4.64
CA LEU A 144 -14.84 -10.35 -5.56
C LEU A 144 -13.69 -10.18 -6.54
N LYS A 145 -14.02 -10.11 -7.83
CA LYS A 145 -13.02 -9.97 -8.89
C LYS A 145 -12.87 -8.51 -9.31
N PHE A 146 -11.65 -8.13 -9.59
CA PHE A 146 -11.29 -6.79 -10.05
C PHE A 146 -10.30 -6.90 -11.20
N LEU A 147 -10.32 -5.91 -12.07
CA LEU A 147 -9.25 -5.63 -13.01
C LEU A 147 -8.35 -4.56 -12.39
N SER A 148 -7.13 -4.90 -12.06
CA SER A 148 -6.14 -3.95 -11.55
C SER A 148 -5.23 -3.48 -12.67
N THR A 149 -4.86 -2.21 -12.64
CA THR A 149 -3.91 -1.65 -13.61
C THR A 149 -2.89 -0.75 -12.93
N ILE A 150 -1.72 -0.62 -13.55
CA ILE A 150 -0.67 0.32 -13.14
C ILE A 150 0.08 0.85 -14.35
N SER A 151 0.21 2.16 -14.47
CA SER A 151 1.08 2.76 -15.50
C SER A 151 2.55 2.63 -15.14
N HIS A 152 3.40 2.52 -16.16
CA HIS A 152 4.84 2.37 -15.99
C HIS A 152 5.51 3.68 -15.59
N ASP A 153 5.03 4.77 -16.13
CA ASP A 153 5.66 6.08 -16.02
C ASP A 153 5.05 6.91 -14.88
N LEU A 154 3.73 6.95 -14.84
CA LEU A 154 2.98 7.74 -13.84
C LEU A 154 2.79 7.01 -12.51
N TYR A 155 3.01 5.69 -12.45
CA TYR A 155 2.65 4.83 -11.30
C TYR A 155 1.19 4.99 -10.87
N TYR A 156 0.34 5.47 -11.78
CA TYR A 156 -1.09 5.61 -11.53
C TYR A 156 -1.73 4.22 -11.49
N ARG A 157 -2.49 3.97 -10.43
CA ARG A 157 -3.12 2.67 -10.17
C ARG A 157 -4.63 2.81 -10.29
N THR A 158 -5.25 1.78 -10.84
CA THR A 158 -6.71 1.64 -10.81
C THR A 158 -7.09 0.21 -10.43
N ALA A 159 -8.24 0.07 -9.79
CA ALA A 159 -8.87 -1.22 -9.56
C ALA A 159 -10.36 -1.08 -9.89
N GLN A 160 -10.85 -1.84 -10.86
CA GLN A 160 -12.24 -1.80 -11.30
C GLN A 160 -12.94 -3.11 -10.98
N TYR A 161 -14.16 -3.02 -10.48
CA TYR A 161 -14.93 -4.20 -10.10
C TYR A 161 -15.46 -4.94 -11.32
N VAL A 162 -15.13 -6.24 -11.41
CA VAL A 162 -15.60 -7.16 -12.45
C VAL A 162 -16.77 -7.96 -11.91
N SER A 163 -17.98 -7.59 -12.27
CA SER A 163 -19.21 -8.23 -11.78
C SER A 163 -19.37 -9.67 -12.26
N LYS A 164 -18.92 -9.95 -13.48
CA LYS A 164 -18.93 -11.28 -14.13
C LYS A 164 -17.66 -11.40 -14.98
N SER A 165 -17.04 -12.58 -14.96
CA SER A 165 -15.86 -12.87 -15.80
C SER A 165 -16.26 -13.15 -17.25
N VAL A 166 -16.87 -12.18 -17.91
CA VAL A 166 -17.25 -12.24 -19.34
C VAL A 166 -16.57 -11.10 -20.10
N ALA A 167 -16.27 -11.34 -21.37
CA ALA A 167 -15.53 -10.40 -22.21
C ALA A 167 -16.09 -8.97 -22.19
N SER A 168 -17.41 -8.84 -22.31
CA SER A 168 -18.09 -7.55 -22.34
C SER A 168 -17.89 -6.70 -21.07
N VAL A 169 -17.72 -7.32 -19.88
CA VAL A 169 -17.46 -6.59 -18.64
C VAL A 169 -16.02 -6.10 -18.60
N TYR A 170 -15.07 -6.92 -19.06
CA TYR A 170 -13.68 -6.48 -19.18
C TYR A 170 -13.50 -5.38 -20.21
N GLU A 171 -14.23 -5.43 -21.35
CA GLU A 171 -14.24 -4.36 -22.34
C GLU A 171 -14.67 -3.03 -21.72
N VAL A 172 -15.76 -3.01 -20.95
CA VAL A 172 -16.21 -1.80 -20.25
C VAL A 172 -15.16 -1.28 -19.28
N CYS A 173 -14.52 -2.17 -18.50
CA CYS A 173 -13.46 -1.76 -17.57
C CYS A 173 -12.27 -1.12 -18.30
N VAL A 174 -11.88 -1.67 -19.45
CA VAL A 174 -10.76 -1.12 -20.24
C VAL A 174 -11.17 0.20 -20.91
N ASP A 175 -12.38 0.30 -21.44
CA ASP A 175 -12.89 1.56 -22.01
C ASP A 175 -12.94 2.68 -20.96
N GLU A 176 -13.37 2.38 -19.73
CA GLU A 176 -13.30 3.32 -18.60
C GLU A 176 -11.86 3.71 -18.26
N LEU A 177 -10.91 2.77 -18.27
CA LEU A 177 -9.50 3.04 -18.07
C LEU A 177 -8.97 4.01 -19.12
N LEU A 178 -9.21 3.74 -20.40
CA LEU A 178 -8.80 4.59 -21.52
C LEU A 178 -9.39 6.01 -21.38
N ALA A 179 -10.67 6.10 -20.98
CA ALA A 179 -11.34 7.38 -20.76
C ALA A 179 -10.73 8.17 -19.59
N ILE A 180 -10.27 7.51 -18.53
CA ILE A 180 -9.58 8.16 -17.41
C ILE A 180 -8.27 8.78 -17.86
N TYR A 181 -7.43 8.01 -18.57
CA TYR A 181 -6.15 8.51 -19.10
C TYR A 181 -6.34 9.66 -20.07
N LYS A 182 -7.26 9.51 -21.02
CA LYS A 182 -7.58 10.56 -22.01
C LYS A 182 -8.05 11.87 -21.36
N ARG A 183 -8.86 11.79 -20.30
CA ARG A 183 -9.27 12.96 -19.53
C ARG A 183 -8.11 13.64 -18.80
N GLY A 184 -7.09 12.87 -18.42
CA GLY A 184 -5.85 13.39 -17.83
C GLY A 184 -4.87 13.95 -18.86
N GLY A 185 -5.15 13.87 -20.16
CA GLY A 185 -4.24 14.29 -21.24
C GLY A 185 -3.21 13.24 -21.62
N PHE A 186 -3.36 11.99 -21.18
CA PHE A 186 -2.46 10.88 -21.47
C PHE A 186 -3.08 9.90 -22.46
N ASN A 187 -2.23 9.29 -23.27
CA ASN A 187 -2.61 8.22 -24.19
C ASN A 187 -2.00 6.89 -23.71
N ILE A 188 -2.78 5.82 -23.74
CA ILE A 188 -2.25 4.47 -23.52
C ILE A 188 -1.83 3.92 -24.89
N THR A 189 -0.53 3.71 -25.07
CA THR A 189 0.04 3.20 -26.32
C THR A 189 0.38 1.72 -26.26
N GLU A 190 0.67 1.20 -25.06
CA GLU A 190 1.01 -0.21 -24.87
C GLU A 190 0.35 -0.77 -23.61
N ILE A 191 -0.18 -2.00 -23.68
CA ILE A 191 -0.76 -2.72 -22.56
C ILE A 191 -0.06 -4.07 -22.40
N HIS A 192 0.46 -4.31 -21.18
CA HIS A 192 1.03 -5.58 -20.76
C HIS A 192 0.01 -6.35 -19.93
N CYS A 193 -0.33 -7.55 -20.32
CA CYS A 193 -1.27 -8.40 -19.62
C CYS A 193 -1.00 -9.88 -19.84
N ASP A 194 -1.66 -10.71 -19.03
CA ASP A 194 -1.60 -12.16 -19.20
C ASP A 194 -2.33 -12.60 -20.47
N ASN A 195 -1.90 -13.72 -21.02
CA ASN A 195 -2.45 -14.28 -22.25
C ASN A 195 -3.95 -14.63 -22.16
N GLU A 196 -4.50 -14.78 -20.94
CA GLU A 196 -5.93 -15.02 -20.75
C GLU A 196 -6.80 -13.85 -21.25
N PHE A 197 -6.27 -12.63 -21.25
CA PHE A 197 -6.97 -11.43 -21.70
C PHE A 197 -6.98 -11.26 -23.22
N ARG A 198 -6.22 -12.06 -23.99
CA ARG A 198 -6.06 -11.90 -25.44
C ARG A 198 -7.40 -11.81 -26.19
N LYS A 199 -8.36 -12.70 -25.85
CA LYS A 199 -9.66 -12.74 -26.53
C LYS A 199 -10.48 -11.45 -26.37
N VAL A 200 -10.24 -10.71 -25.28
CA VAL A 200 -10.90 -9.44 -25.00
C VAL A 200 -10.11 -8.28 -25.59
N MET A 201 -8.81 -8.32 -25.47
CA MET A 201 -7.94 -7.19 -25.77
C MET A 201 -7.63 -7.04 -27.25
N ASP A 202 -7.49 -8.12 -28.02
CA ASP A 202 -7.22 -8.03 -29.47
C ASP A 202 -8.32 -7.26 -30.23
N PRO A 203 -9.63 -7.54 -30.04
CA PRO A 203 -10.69 -6.76 -30.68
C PRO A 203 -10.75 -5.30 -30.20
N LEU A 204 -10.43 -5.08 -28.92
CA LEU A 204 -10.48 -3.74 -28.31
C LEU A 204 -9.33 -2.86 -28.81
N SER A 205 -8.12 -3.41 -28.86
CA SER A 205 -6.93 -2.75 -29.43
C SER A 205 -7.16 -2.32 -30.87
N ALA A 206 -7.73 -3.21 -31.69
CA ALA A 206 -8.00 -2.92 -33.10
C ALA A 206 -9.05 -1.81 -33.33
N ARG A 207 -9.90 -1.51 -32.36
CA ARG A 207 -10.88 -0.41 -32.43
C ARG A 207 -10.29 0.97 -32.10
N GLN A 208 -9.10 1.04 -31.54
CA GLN A 208 -8.44 2.29 -31.20
C GLN A 208 -7.69 2.86 -32.40
N ASP A 209 -7.60 4.18 -32.50
CA ASP A 209 -6.83 4.87 -33.54
C ASP A 209 -5.90 5.91 -32.87
N PRO A 210 -4.56 5.68 -32.85
CA PRO A 210 -3.86 4.49 -33.36
C PRO A 210 -4.14 3.23 -32.50
N PRO A 211 -3.97 2.01 -33.09
CA PRO A 211 -4.15 0.75 -32.34
C PRO A 211 -3.19 0.64 -31.15
N ILE A 212 -3.71 0.17 -30.01
CA ILE A 212 -2.89 -0.04 -28.82
C ILE A 212 -2.02 -1.29 -29.01
N LYS A 213 -0.73 -1.16 -28.77
CA LYS A 213 0.19 -2.30 -28.81
C LYS A 213 -0.05 -3.24 -27.62
N MET A 214 -0.31 -4.51 -27.92
CA MET A 214 -0.53 -5.52 -26.89
C MET A 214 0.72 -6.36 -26.66
N ASN A 215 1.12 -6.49 -25.39
CA ASN A 215 2.22 -7.33 -24.96
C ASN A 215 1.69 -8.38 -23.98
N TYR A 216 1.56 -9.61 -24.47
CA TYR A 216 1.05 -10.73 -23.69
C TYR A 216 2.20 -11.51 -23.06
N ALA A 217 2.12 -11.75 -21.75
CA ALA A 217 3.04 -12.61 -21.04
C ALA A 217 2.98 -14.04 -21.62
N ALA A 218 4.14 -14.70 -21.74
CA ALA A 218 4.20 -16.08 -22.18
C ALA A 218 3.52 -17.02 -21.16
N ALA A 219 3.17 -18.23 -21.61
CA ALA A 219 2.62 -19.24 -20.72
C ALA A 219 3.59 -19.49 -19.54
N GLN A 220 3.12 -19.31 -18.30
CA GLN A 220 3.87 -19.38 -17.04
C GLN A 220 4.75 -18.14 -16.73
N GLU A 221 4.79 -17.14 -17.58
CA GLU A 221 5.32 -15.82 -17.23
C GLU A 221 4.17 -14.94 -16.72
N HIS A 222 4.44 -14.23 -15.65
CA HIS A 222 3.51 -13.25 -15.09
C HIS A 222 4.01 -11.84 -15.41
N VAL A 223 3.12 -10.86 -15.34
CA VAL A 223 3.48 -9.45 -15.49
C VAL A 223 3.96 -8.91 -14.13
N PRO A 224 5.28 -8.80 -13.88
CA PRO A 224 5.81 -8.55 -12.52
C PRO A 224 5.31 -7.23 -11.90
N ARG A 225 5.04 -6.21 -12.74
CA ARG A 225 4.51 -4.93 -12.27
C ARG A 225 3.07 -5.04 -11.81
N ALA A 226 2.24 -5.77 -12.55
CA ALA A 226 0.85 -6.01 -12.20
C ALA A 226 0.73 -6.85 -10.93
N GLU A 227 1.54 -7.91 -10.78
CA GLU A 227 1.58 -8.69 -9.53
C GLU A 227 1.98 -7.86 -8.32
N ARG A 228 3.00 -7.00 -8.47
CA ARG A 228 3.41 -6.08 -7.41
C ARG A 228 2.29 -5.11 -7.06
N ASN A 229 1.58 -4.60 -8.06
CA ASN A 229 0.42 -3.74 -7.87
C ASN A 229 -0.69 -4.44 -7.09
N ASN A 230 -1.05 -5.66 -7.48
CA ASN A 230 -2.02 -6.50 -6.78
C ASN A 230 -1.66 -6.69 -5.31
N ARG A 231 -0.39 -6.96 -5.04
CA ARG A 231 0.11 -7.09 -3.67
C ARG A 231 -0.06 -5.80 -2.86
N VAL A 232 0.27 -4.64 -3.43
CA VAL A 232 0.11 -3.33 -2.76
C VAL A 232 -1.35 -3.04 -2.44
N ILE A 233 -2.26 -3.28 -3.40
CA ILE A 233 -3.70 -3.12 -3.19
C ILE A 233 -4.17 -4.03 -2.04
N GLN A 234 -3.81 -5.32 -2.07
CA GLN A 234 -4.18 -6.27 -1.02
C GLN A 234 -3.62 -5.87 0.36
N GLU A 235 -2.40 -5.36 0.44
CA GLU A 235 -1.80 -4.88 1.69
C GLU A 235 -2.59 -3.68 2.25
N ARG A 236 -2.98 -2.74 1.39
CA ARG A 236 -3.78 -1.56 1.78
C ARG A 236 -5.18 -1.95 2.25
N VAL A 237 -5.85 -2.85 1.52
CA VAL A 237 -7.16 -3.37 1.90
C VAL A 237 -7.09 -4.09 3.25
N ARG A 238 -6.08 -4.92 3.49
CA ARG A 238 -5.87 -5.57 4.80
C ARG A 238 -5.60 -4.56 5.90
N ALA A 239 -4.77 -3.55 5.63
CA ALA A 239 -4.51 -2.50 6.60
C ALA A 239 -5.77 -1.73 6.98
N ALA A 240 -6.60 -1.37 6.00
CA ALA A 240 -7.89 -0.73 6.22
C ALA A 240 -8.86 -1.64 7.00
N TYR A 241 -8.96 -2.91 6.62
CA TYR A 241 -9.77 -3.91 7.34
C TYR A 241 -9.43 -3.94 8.84
N HIS A 242 -8.14 -3.96 9.18
CA HIS A 242 -7.70 -4.03 10.58
C HIS A 242 -7.91 -2.74 11.40
N ARG A 243 -8.33 -1.65 10.76
CA ARG A 243 -8.71 -0.40 11.43
C ARG A 243 -10.19 -0.34 11.77
N PHE A 244 -11.02 -1.16 11.12
CA PHE A 244 -12.44 -1.19 11.42
C PHE A 244 -12.72 -1.83 12.79
N PRO A 245 -13.73 -1.33 13.52
CA PRO A 245 -14.12 -1.88 14.81
C PRO A 245 -14.90 -3.18 14.73
N PHE A 246 -15.19 -3.68 13.52
CA PHE A 246 -15.99 -4.88 13.28
C PHE A 246 -15.20 -5.89 12.44
N THR A 247 -15.46 -7.17 12.67
CA THR A 247 -14.73 -8.31 12.07
C THR A 247 -15.33 -8.79 10.74
N HIS A 248 -16.57 -8.43 10.44
CA HIS A 248 -17.27 -8.83 9.22
C HIS A 248 -17.61 -7.60 8.39
N LEU A 249 -17.09 -7.54 7.17
CA LEU A 249 -17.38 -6.48 6.22
C LEU A 249 -18.45 -6.93 5.21
N PRO A 250 -19.49 -6.11 4.96
CA PRO A 250 -20.38 -6.32 3.84
C PRO A 250 -19.59 -6.32 2.51
N ARG A 251 -20.02 -7.17 1.55
CA ARG A 251 -19.34 -7.27 0.24
C ARG A 251 -19.21 -5.92 -0.48
N ILE A 252 -20.22 -5.06 -0.34
CA ILE A 252 -20.20 -3.72 -0.92
C ILE A 252 -19.06 -2.87 -0.36
N LEU A 253 -18.79 -2.96 0.94
CA LEU A 253 -17.71 -2.22 1.57
C LEU A 253 -16.33 -2.75 1.13
N VAL A 254 -16.18 -4.08 1.00
CA VAL A 254 -14.96 -4.69 0.44
C VAL A 254 -14.71 -4.20 -0.99
N LYS A 255 -15.78 -4.12 -1.82
CA LYS A 255 -15.67 -3.58 -3.18
C LYS A 255 -15.07 -2.17 -3.18
N TYR A 256 -15.63 -1.25 -2.39
CA TYR A 256 -15.16 0.13 -2.33
C TYR A 256 -13.77 0.26 -1.72
N LEU A 257 -13.44 -0.56 -0.71
CA LEU A 257 -12.09 -0.59 -0.14
C LEU A 257 -11.00 -0.94 -1.18
N VAL A 258 -11.31 -1.87 -2.09
CA VAL A 258 -10.37 -2.23 -3.16
C VAL A 258 -10.27 -1.11 -4.19
N MET A 259 -11.39 -0.49 -4.56
CA MET A 259 -11.41 0.58 -5.57
C MET A 259 -10.73 1.87 -5.08
N GLU A 260 -10.68 2.11 -3.76
CA GLU A 260 -10.06 3.28 -3.13
C GLU A 260 -8.60 3.03 -2.68
N SER A 261 -8.10 1.80 -2.81
CA SER A 261 -6.74 1.42 -2.38
C SER A 261 -5.69 1.69 -3.44
#